data_c647c57aa1d28c9f0129030f2e43b31e
#
_entry.id   c647c57aa1d28c9f0129030f2e43b31e
#
_cell.length_a   1.000
_cell.length_b   1.000
_cell.length_c   1.000
_cell.angle_alpha   90.00
_cell.angle_beta   90.00
_cell.angle_gamma   90.00
#
_symmetry.space_group_name_H-M   'P 1'
#
loop_
_entity.id
_entity.type
_entity.pdbx_description
1 polymer ?
#
loop_
_entity_poly.entity_id
_entity_poly.type
_entity_poly.pdbx_seq_one_letter_code
_entity_poly.pdbx_strand_id
1 'polypeptide(L)'
;MSFLGVRGSAVLLGLSLLGPIVTPALAQDAGSRPASARAESARSGRDLYLSSCSSCHGFDGTGSQAQAVGLPIQPPDFTESVFASREPAADWAGIVTLGGPVRGFDRLMPAFGDALTREEIDLILEYVQTLYEDKSWPRGEFNLPLTLGTEKAFPEDEVVLKTTVGTEAAGSVMNKLIYEKRFGSQTQIEIVVPFGWQQISGESGTGEEWAGGLGDLAIGLKRVLFHNLDMGTIASFTFETILPTGDESEDFGKGYTIFEPFLTLGQLLPLDAFVQIQTGVELPTDTDQGENEGLFRVALGKTFTTGGEWGRAISPIVEFLGAKELEGGTAVWDIMPEVHFTLNQRQHIMANVGVRFPLTEREGREPKIMFLLLWDWFDGGFFEGW
;
A
#
# COMPACT_ATOMS: atom_id res chain seq x y z
N MET A 1 -5.48 -16.28 62.60
CA MET A 1 -6.90 -15.90 62.63
C MET A 1 -7.28 -15.56 61.22
N SER A 2 -7.80 -16.55 60.55
CA SER A 2 -9.21 -16.75 60.10
C SER A 2 -9.57 -15.86 58.95
N PHE A 3 -9.55 -16.46 57.76
CA PHE A 3 -10.62 -16.87 56.88
C PHE A 3 -11.53 -15.73 56.33
N LEU A 4 -11.55 -15.54 55.01
CA LEU A 4 -12.75 -15.88 54.20
C LEU A 4 -12.46 -15.68 52.70
N GLY A 5 -12.66 -16.75 51.98
CA GLY A 5 -12.64 -16.79 50.50
C GLY A 5 -13.96 -16.28 49.94
N VAL A 6 -13.87 -15.73 48.73
CA VAL A 6 -15.04 -15.49 47.87
C VAL A 6 -14.80 -16.19 46.52
N ARG A 7 -15.60 -17.23 46.28
CA ARG A 7 -15.77 -17.89 44.99
C ARG A 7 -16.67 -16.98 44.14
N GLY A 8 -16.20 -16.57 42.99
CA GLY A 8 -17.00 -15.92 41.97
C GLY A 8 -17.30 -16.87 40.82
N SER A 9 -18.55 -17.21 40.64
CA SER A 9 -19.09 -18.11 39.63
C SER A 9 -19.04 -17.50 38.23
N ALA A 10 -18.58 -18.28 37.28
CA ALA A 10 -18.73 -17.99 35.84
C ALA A 10 -20.21 -18.12 35.42
N VAL A 11 -20.76 -17.05 34.84
CA VAL A 11 -22.07 -17.08 34.22
C VAL A 11 -21.86 -17.24 32.70
N LEU A 12 -22.16 -18.45 32.21
CA LEU A 12 -22.34 -18.75 30.81
C LEU A 12 -23.74 -18.25 30.39
N LEU A 13 -23.82 -17.19 29.59
CA LEU A 13 -25.04 -16.83 28.87
C LEU A 13 -25.07 -17.52 27.51
N GLY A 14 -25.77 -18.64 27.44
CA GLY A 14 -26.19 -19.26 26.20
C GLY A 14 -27.40 -18.53 25.63
N LEU A 15 -27.28 -17.94 24.47
CA LEU A 15 -28.42 -17.37 23.71
C LEU A 15 -28.79 -18.33 22.60
N SER A 16 -29.77 -19.21 22.87
CA SER A 16 -30.45 -20.03 21.87
C SER A 16 -31.60 -19.22 21.28
N LEU A 17 -31.48 -18.78 20.03
CA LEU A 17 -32.58 -18.27 19.23
C LEU A 17 -32.88 -19.29 18.12
N LEU A 18 -33.80 -20.20 18.39
CA LEU A 18 -34.51 -20.99 17.41
C LEU A 18 -35.76 -20.19 16.98
N GLY A 19 -35.70 -19.58 15.79
CA GLY A 19 -36.88 -19.05 15.11
C GLY A 19 -37.47 -20.09 14.13
N PRO A 20 -38.78 -20.07 13.84
CA PRO A 20 -39.45 -21.11 13.06
C PRO A 20 -39.06 -21.01 11.58
N ILE A 21 -38.75 -22.17 10.99
CA ILE A 21 -38.56 -22.38 9.56
C ILE A 21 -39.92 -22.27 8.87
N VAL A 22 -40.12 -21.19 8.14
CA VAL A 22 -41.24 -21.05 7.20
C VAL A 22 -40.78 -21.57 5.86
N THR A 23 -41.27 -22.74 5.45
CA THR A 23 -41.15 -23.28 4.11
C THR A 23 -42.10 -22.56 3.15
N PRO A 24 -41.63 -21.94 2.06
CA PRO A 24 -42.53 -21.51 1.01
C PRO A 24 -42.90 -22.70 0.12
N ALA A 25 -44.20 -22.82 -0.15
CA ALA A 25 -44.80 -23.81 -1.03
C ALA A 25 -44.28 -23.64 -2.46
N LEU A 26 -43.96 -24.78 -3.08
CA LEU A 26 -43.65 -24.92 -4.50
C LEU A 26 -44.88 -24.55 -5.34
N ALA A 27 -44.79 -23.45 -6.07
CA ALA A 27 -45.67 -23.21 -7.22
C ALA A 27 -44.95 -23.80 -8.45
N GLN A 28 -45.44 -24.93 -8.90
CA GLN A 28 -45.10 -25.50 -10.22
C GLN A 28 -45.79 -24.62 -11.28
N ASP A 29 -45.00 -23.94 -12.09
CA ASP A 29 -45.48 -23.46 -13.39
C ASP A 29 -44.63 -24.16 -14.48
N ALA A 30 -45.28 -25.10 -15.16
CA ALA A 30 -44.73 -25.88 -16.21
C ALA A 30 -44.88 -25.11 -17.53
N GLY A 31 -43.93 -24.21 -17.79
CA GLY A 31 -43.72 -23.63 -19.11
C GLY A 31 -42.54 -24.33 -19.81
N SER A 32 -42.83 -25.35 -20.60
CA SER A 32 -41.87 -26.03 -21.49
C SER A 32 -41.27 -25.02 -22.48
N ARG A 33 -40.11 -24.47 -22.18
CA ARG A 33 -39.21 -23.87 -23.18
C ARG A 33 -38.50 -25.01 -23.90
N PRO A 34 -38.40 -24.95 -25.24
CA PRO A 34 -37.69 -25.98 -25.99
C PRO A 34 -36.20 -25.96 -25.62
N ALA A 35 -35.66 -27.12 -25.30
CA ALA A 35 -34.24 -27.37 -25.09
C ALA A 35 -33.47 -27.28 -26.40
N SER A 36 -33.24 -26.06 -26.86
CA SER A 36 -32.29 -25.71 -27.93
C SER A 36 -31.54 -24.42 -27.60
N ALA A 37 -31.19 -24.20 -26.33
CA ALA A 37 -30.03 -23.41 -26.06
C ALA A 37 -28.82 -24.34 -26.30
N ARG A 38 -28.32 -24.35 -27.53
CA ARG A 38 -26.94 -24.75 -27.85
C ARG A 38 -26.10 -24.21 -26.67
N ALA A 39 -25.36 -25.10 -26.02
CA ALA A 39 -24.27 -24.68 -25.16
C ALA A 39 -23.37 -23.81 -26.04
N GLU A 40 -23.54 -22.50 -25.95
CA GLU A 40 -22.65 -21.51 -26.56
C GLU A 40 -21.33 -21.80 -25.88
N SER A 41 -20.37 -22.34 -26.63
CA SER A 41 -19.01 -22.56 -26.15
C SER A 41 -18.57 -21.23 -25.56
N ALA A 42 -18.35 -21.17 -24.25
CA ALA A 42 -17.93 -19.96 -23.57
C ALA A 42 -16.70 -19.39 -24.31
N ARG A 43 -16.80 -18.15 -24.78
CA ARG A 43 -15.70 -17.50 -25.51
C ARG A 43 -14.48 -17.46 -24.59
N SER A 44 -13.31 -17.79 -25.13
CA SER A 44 -12.06 -17.63 -24.38
C SER A 44 -11.69 -16.16 -24.21
N GLY A 45 -10.90 -15.83 -23.20
CA GLY A 45 -10.38 -14.46 -23.03
C GLY A 45 -9.65 -13.95 -24.28
N ARG A 46 -8.93 -14.84 -24.97
CA ARG A 46 -8.30 -14.54 -26.26
C ARG A 46 -9.33 -14.18 -27.35
N ASP A 47 -10.40 -14.93 -27.50
CA ASP A 47 -11.42 -14.67 -28.52
C ASP A 47 -12.15 -13.35 -28.25
N LEU A 48 -12.43 -13.08 -26.96
CA LEU A 48 -13.02 -11.81 -26.51
C LEU A 48 -12.08 -10.64 -26.78
N TYR A 49 -10.79 -10.77 -26.47
CA TYR A 49 -9.77 -9.76 -26.77
C TYR A 49 -9.67 -9.49 -28.28
N LEU A 50 -9.58 -10.54 -29.08
CA LEU A 50 -9.47 -10.39 -30.54
C LEU A 50 -10.70 -9.73 -31.16
N SER A 51 -11.90 -9.98 -30.64
CA SER A 51 -13.13 -9.38 -31.17
C SER A 51 -13.40 -7.95 -30.69
N SER A 52 -12.92 -7.59 -29.50
CA SER A 52 -13.31 -6.33 -28.83
C SER A 52 -12.16 -5.33 -28.68
N CYS A 53 -10.92 -5.79 -28.57
CA CYS A 53 -9.76 -4.97 -28.16
C CYS A 53 -8.69 -4.85 -29.26
N SER A 54 -8.51 -5.91 -30.08
CA SER A 54 -7.36 -6.02 -31.00
C SER A 54 -7.30 -4.94 -32.08
N SER A 55 -8.42 -4.31 -32.43
CA SER A 55 -8.43 -3.24 -33.43
C SER A 55 -7.58 -2.03 -33.02
N CYS A 56 -7.51 -1.73 -31.73
CA CYS A 56 -6.71 -0.64 -31.18
C CYS A 56 -5.44 -1.15 -30.50
N HIS A 57 -5.52 -2.26 -29.79
CA HIS A 57 -4.42 -2.79 -28.97
C HIS A 57 -3.54 -3.82 -29.71
N GLY A 58 -3.79 -4.08 -31.00
CA GLY A 58 -3.03 -5.06 -31.79
C GLY A 58 -3.47 -6.50 -31.53
N PHE A 59 -3.23 -7.40 -32.48
CA PHE A 59 -3.56 -8.83 -32.35
C PHE A 59 -2.66 -9.54 -31.34
N ASP A 60 -1.47 -9.00 -31.12
CA ASP A 60 -0.41 -9.50 -30.25
C ASP A 60 -0.27 -8.69 -28.94
N GLY A 61 -1.05 -7.61 -28.79
CA GLY A 61 -1.02 -6.74 -27.63
C GLY A 61 0.02 -5.63 -27.65
N THR A 62 0.78 -5.49 -28.76
CA THR A 62 1.84 -4.44 -28.87
C THR A 62 1.30 -3.03 -29.17
N GLY A 63 -0.02 -2.89 -29.26
CA GLY A 63 -0.67 -1.65 -29.69
C GLY A 63 -0.65 -1.47 -31.22
N SER A 64 -1.80 -1.10 -31.81
CA SER A 64 -1.85 -0.71 -33.21
C SER A 64 -1.16 0.64 -33.42
N GLN A 65 -0.50 0.84 -34.57
CA GLN A 65 0.10 2.14 -34.89
C GLN A 65 -0.98 3.24 -34.83
N ALA A 66 -0.76 4.27 -34.05
CA ALA A 66 -1.74 5.34 -33.78
C ALA A 66 -2.30 5.95 -35.10
N GLN A 67 -1.43 6.18 -36.11
CA GLN A 67 -1.83 6.72 -37.40
C GLN A 67 -2.73 5.75 -38.20
N ALA A 68 -2.53 4.43 -38.06
CA ALA A 68 -3.33 3.43 -38.77
C ALA A 68 -4.76 3.32 -38.22
N VAL A 69 -4.95 3.60 -36.93
CA VAL A 69 -6.26 3.55 -36.26
C VAL A 69 -6.86 4.94 -35.99
N GLY A 70 -6.19 6.01 -36.42
CA GLY A 70 -6.67 7.38 -36.31
C GLY A 70 -6.65 7.93 -34.88
N LEU A 71 -5.79 7.39 -34.02
CA LEU A 71 -5.62 7.83 -32.63
C LEU A 71 -4.58 8.96 -32.53
N PRO A 72 -4.74 9.92 -31.61
CA PRO A 72 -3.77 10.98 -31.35
C PRO A 72 -2.55 10.48 -30.56
N ILE A 73 -2.68 9.34 -29.86
CA ILE A 73 -1.66 8.73 -29.03
C ILE A 73 -1.50 7.25 -29.38
N GLN A 74 -0.32 6.70 -29.15
CA GLN A 74 -0.05 5.28 -29.31
C GLN A 74 -0.78 4.50 -28.21
N PRO A 75 -1.60 3.47 -28.55
CA PRO A 75 -2.11 2.54 -27.55
C PRO A 75 -0.97 1.84 -26.80
N PRO A 76 -1.18 1.48 -25.52
CA PRO A 76 -0.15 0.84 -24.72
C PRO A 76 0.25 -0.52 -25.29
N ASP A 77 1.50 -0.88 -25.04
CA ASP A 77 2.08 -2.19 -25.34
C ASP A 77 1.92 -3.11 -24.13
N PHE A 78 1.02 -4.09 -24.22
CA PHE A 78 0.75 -5.05 -23.15
C PHE A 78 1.82 -6.15 -23.06
N THR A 79 2.78 -6.20 -23.97
CA THR A 79 3.91 -7.13 -23.90
C THR A 79 5.06 -6.60 -23.07
N GLU A 80 5.05 -5.30 -22.76
CA GLU A 80 6.02 -4.70 -21.85
C GLU A 80 5.72 -5.06 -20.40
N SER A 81 6.57 -5.89 -19.80
CA SER A 81 6.38 -6.38 -18.43
C SER A 81 6.32 -5.25 -17.39
N VAL A 82 7.07 -4.17 -17.61
CA VAL A 82 7.06 -2.98 -16.74
C VAL A 82 5.68 -2.36 -16.68
N PHE A 83 5.05 -2.15 -17.83
CA PHE A 83 3.71 -1.56 -17.92
C PHE A 83 2.63 -2.54 -17.45
N ALA A 84 2.65 -3.77 -17.99
CA ALA A 84 1.57 -4.74 -17.80
C ALA A 84 1.47 -5.33 -16.39
N SER A 85 2.51 -5.18 -15.55
CA SER A 85 2.52 -5.74 -14.19
C SER A 85 2.19 -4.75 -13.08
N ARG A 86 2.33 -3.43 -13.31
CA ARG A 86 2.34 -2.43 -12.24
C ARG A 86 0.99 -2.17 -11.61
N GLU A 87 -0.05 -2.08 -12.44
CA GLU A 87 -1.40 -1.76 -11.97
C GLU A 87 -2.16 -3.03 -11.58
N PRO A 88 -3.01 -2.98 -10.55
CA PRO A 88 -3.85 -4.10 -10.17
C PRO A 88 -4.92 -4.37 -11.25
N ALA A 89 -5.33 -5.63 -11.41
CA ALA A 89 -6.36 -6.02 -12.38
C ALA A 89 -7.69 -5.26 -12.18
N ALA A 90 -8.00 -4.83 -10.97
CA ALA A 90 -9.19 -4.03 -10.67
C ALA A 90 -9.20 -2.69 -11.42
N ASP A 91 -8.06 -2.00 -11.54
CA ASP A 91 -7.98 -0.72 -12.25
C ASP A 91 -8.14 -0.91 -13.76
N TRP A 92 -7.52 -1.95 -14.30
CA TRP A 92 -7.73 -2.34 -15.69
C TRP A 92 -9.19 -2.67 -15.99
N ALA A 93 -9.85 -3.44 -15.09
CA ALA A 93 -11.26 -3.77 -15.22
C ALA A 93 -12.15 -2.52 -15.18
N GLY A 94 -11.81 -1.53 -14.35
CA GLY A 94 -12.48 -0.24 -14.33
C GLY A 94 -12.39 0.49 -15.65
N ILE A 95 -11.19 0.53 -16.27
CA ILE A 95 -10.97 1.15 -17.59
C ILE A 95 -11.76 0.43 -18.69
N VAL A 96 -11.76 -0.90 -18.69
CA VAL A 96 -12.53 -1.68 -19.67
C VAL A 96 -14.03 -1.47 -19.48
N THR A 97 -14.50 -1.49 -18.23
CA THR A 97 -15.93 -1.37 -17.92
C THR A 97 -16.49 0.02 -18.22
N LEU A 98 -15.79 1.09 -17.81
CA LEU A 98 -16.30 2.46 -17.81
C LEU A 98 -15.62 3.37 -18.85
N GLY A 99 -14.63 2.85 -19.58
CA GLY A 99 -13.82 3.59 -20.54
C GLY A 99 -12.66 4.35 -19.90
N GLY A 100 -11.76 4.85 -20.75
CA GLY A 100 -10.55 5.58 -20.32
C GLY A 100 -10.79 6.74 -19.33
N PRO A 101 -11.86 7.55 -19.48
CA PRO A 101 -12.10 8.69 -18.57
C PRO A 101 -12.23 8.33 -17.08
N VAL A 102 -12.55 7.09 -16.71
CA VAL A 102 -12.63 6.69 -15.29
C VAL A 102 -11.28 6.83 -14.56
N ARG A 103 -10.19 6.70 -15.30
CA ARG A 103 -8.80 6.88 -14.82
C ARG A 103 -8.09 8.08 -15.45
N GLY A 104 -8.86 9.04 -16.01
CA GLY A 104 -8.28 10.24 -16.64
C GLY A 104 -7.56 9.99 -17.96
N PHE A 105 -7.79 8.84 -18.61
CA PHE A 105 -7.32 8.56 -19.97
C PHE A 105 -8.27 9.10 -21.03
N ASP A 106 -7.86 9.03 -22.28
CA ASP A 106 -8.65 9.52 -23.39
C ASP A 106 -9.97 8.73 -23.54
N ARG A 107 -11.04 9.43 -23.90
CA ARG A 107 -12.35 8.85 -24.20
C ARG A 107 -12.36 7.95 -25.44
N LEU A 108 -11.28 7.92 -26.20
CA LEU A 108 -11.10 7.00 -27.33
C LEU A 108 -10.99 5.55 -26.89
N MET A 109 -10.60 5.29 -25.63
CA MET A 109 -10.83 4.00 -24.98
C MET A 109 -12.30 3.94 -24.53
N PRO A 110 -13.19 3.21 -25.24
CA PRO A 110 -14.62 3.19 -24.96
C PRO A 110 -14.95 2.31 -23.75
N ALA A 111 -16.13 2.53 -23.19
CA ALA A 111 -16.70 1.65 -22.17
C ALA A 111 -17.28 0.38 -22.79
N PHE A 112 -16.99 -0.78 -22.21
CA PHE A 112 -17.50 -2.08 -22.64
C PHE A 112 -18.49 -2.72 -21.64
N GLY A 113 -18.77 -2.07 -20.51
CA GLY A 113 -19.63 -2.63 -19.46
C GLY A 113 -21.06 -2.94 -19.88
N ASP A 114 -21.58 -2.28 -20.94
CA ASP A 114 -22.89 -2.60 -21.51
C ASP A 114 -22.84 -3.78 -22.49
N ALA A 115 -21.66 -4.12 -23.02
CA ALA A 115 -21.47 -5.13 -24.05
C ALA A 115 -20.84 -6.44 -23.56
N LEU A 116 -20.08 -6.36 -22.47
CA LEU A 116 -19.36 -7.49 -21.86
C LEU A 116 -19.79 -7.65 -20.39
N THR A 117 -19.94 -8.89 -19.96
CA THR A 117 -20.14 -9.19 -18.54
C THR A 117 -18.84 -8.99 -17.75
N ARG A 118 -18.94 -8.93 -16.42
CA ARG A 118 -17.76 -8.86 -15.56
C ARG A 118 -16.83 -10.06 -15.77
N GLU A 119 -17.37 -11.25 -15.87
CA GLU A 119 -16.63 -12.49 -16.09
C GLU A 119 -15.90 -12.47 -17.44
N GLU A 120 -16.52 -11.91 -18.51
CA GLU A 120 -15.88 -11.76 -19.81
C GLU A 120 -14.73 -10.74 -19.75
N ILE A 121 -14.89 -9.65 -19.01
CA ILE A 121 -13.82 -8.67 -18.80
C ILE A 121 -12.67 -9.30 -18.02
N ASP A 122 -12.94 -10.06 -16.97
CA ASP A 122 -11.91 -10.75 -16.20
C ASP A 122 -11.13 -11.75 -17.07
N LEU A 123 -11.82 -12.52 -17.93
CA LEU A 123 -11.17 -13.41 -18.91
C LEU A 123 -10.27 -12.66 -19.92
N ILE A 124 -10.70 -11.48 -20.39
CA ILE A 124 -9.86 -10.63 -21.25
C ILE A 124 -8.60 -10.21 -20.50
N LEU A 125 -8.73 -9.75 -19.26
CA LEU A 125 -7.60 -9.31 -18.46
C LEU A 125 -6.64 -10.45 -18.13
N GLU A 126 -7.15 -11.64 -17.82
CA GLU A 126 -6.33 -12.83 -17.67
C GLU A 126 -5.53 -13.13 -18.94
N TYR A 127 -6.16 -13.04 -20.12
CA TYR A 127 -5.45 -13.20 -21.38
C TYR A 127 -4.40 -12.11 -21.58
N VAL A 128 -4.70 -10.84 -21.37
CA VAL A 128 -3.74 -9.73 -21.46
C VAL A 128 -2.53 -9.97 -20.58
N GLN A 129 -2.75 -10.49 -19.38
CA GLN A 129 -1.68 -10.85 -18.45
C GLN A 129 -0.78 -12.00 -18.94
N THR A 130 -1.19 -12.74 -19.98
CA THR A 130 -0.32 -13.75 -20.60
C THR A 130 0.62 -13.18 -21.67
N LEU A 131 0.38 -11.93 -22.12
CA LEU A 131 1.09 -11.35 -23.24
C LEU A 131 2.52 -10.91 -22.92
N TYR A 132 2.80 -10.46 -21.69
CA TYR A 132 4.17 -10.14 -21.29
C TYR A 132 4.90 -11.39 -20.76
N GLU A 133 6.21 -11.46 -21.03
CA GLU A 133 6.99 -12.68 -20.76
C GLU A 133 7.63 -12.71 -19.38
N ASP A 134 8.18 -11.57 -18.92
CA ASP A 134 8.93 -11.52 -17.67
C ASP A 134 8.02 -11.50 -16.44
N LYS A 135 7.75 -12.68 -15.88
CA LYS A 135 6.94 -12.86 -14.67
C LYS A 135 7.70 -12.59 -13.37
N SER A 136 8.94 -12.15 -13.44
CA SER A 136 9.69 -11.71 -12.25
C SER A 136 9.21 -10.36 -11.70
N TRP A 137 8.40 -9.64 -12.47
CA TRP A 137 7.78 -8.39 -12.02
C TRP A 137 6.63 -8.72 -11.05
N PRO A 138 6.70 -8.27 -9.78
CA PRO A 138 5.56 -8.37 -8.87
C PRO A 138 4.35 -7.64 -9.45
N ARG A 139 3.18 -8.24 -9.29
CA ARG A 139 1.90 -7.70 -9.75
C ARG A 139 1.44 -6.53 -8.89
N GLY A 140 0.78 -5.55 -9.50
CA GLY A 140 0.24 -4.36 -8.86
C GLY A 140 -0.74 -4.62 -7.72
N GLU A 141 -1.36 -5.80 -7.67
CA GLU A 141 -2.16 -6.24 -6.53
C GLU A 141 -1.39 -6.23 -5.21
N PHE A 142 -0.05 -6.36 -5.26
CA PHE A 142 0.82 -6.27 -4.09
C PHE A 142 1.21 -4.84 -3.70
N ASN A 143 0.85 -3.85 -4.53
CA ASN A 143 1.03 -2.44 -4.19
C ASN A 143 -0.03 -2.02 -3.16
N LEU A 144 0.17 -2.47 -1.93
CA LEU A 144 -0.73 -2.17 -0.80
C LEU A 144 -0.61 -0.69 -0.40
N PRO A 145 -1.66 -0.12 0.25
CA PRO A 145 -1.60 1.25 0.75
C PRO A 145 -0.37 1.49 1.62
N LEU A 146 0.37 2.58 1.32
CA LEU A 146 1.54 2.96 2.12
C LEU A 146 1.10 3.45 3.49
N THR A 147 1.63 2.83 4.53
CA THR A 147 1.34 3.16 5.92
C THR A 147 2.30 4.22 6.47
N LEU A 148 1.97 4.80 7.62
CA LEU A 148 2.79 5.84 8.23
C LEU A 148 4.05 5.29 8.90
N GLY A 149 3.97 4.07 9.44
CA GLY A 149 5.05 3.47 10.22
C GLY A 149 5.68 2.20 9.64
N THR A 150 4.89 1.35 8.98
CA THR A 150 5.35 0.06 8.41
C THR A 150 5.74 0.23 6.95
N GLU A 151 6.86 -0.34 6.52
CA GLU A 151 7.31 -0.29 5.14
C GLU A 151 6.61 -1.34 4.26
N LYS A 152 6.42 -1.01 2.95
CA LYS A 152 5.86 -1.92 1.96
C LYS A 152 6.90 -2.92 1.46
N ALA A 153 6.43 -4.14 1.11
CA ALA A 153 7.27 -5.13 0.42
C ALA A 153 7.37 -4.87 -1.10
N PHE A 154 6.38 -4.20 -1.69
CA PHE A 154 6.35 -3.89 -3.12
C PHE A 154 7.38 -2.81 -3.46
N PRO A 155 8.14 -2.96 -4.58
CA PRO A 155 9.10 -1.95 -5.01
C PRO A 155 8.41 -0.83 -5.81
N GLU A 156 8.79 0.41 -5.58
CA GLU A 156 8.08 1.60 -6.05
C GLU A 156 8.93 2.51 -6.96
N ASP A 157 8.22 3.37 -7.69
CA ASP A 157 8.73 4.57 -8.35
C ASP A 157 7.91 5.75 -7.82
N GLU A 158 8.25 6.27 -6.65
CA GLU A 158 7.44 7.30 -5.97
C GLU A 158 8.26 8.35 -5.21
N VAL A 159 7.61 9.47 -4.90
CA VAL A 159 8.08 10.46 -3.92
C VAL A 159 7.07 10.55 -2.80
N VAL A 160 7.55 10.49 -1.57
CA VAL A 160 6.72 10.56 -0.38
C VAL A 160 7.21 11.68 0.54
N LEU A 161 6.29 12.51 1.00
CA LEU A 161 6.53 13.44 2.10
C LEU A 161 5.79 12.93 3.32
N LYS A 162 6.52 12.41 4.31
CA LYS A 162 5.99 12.05 5.64
C LYS A 162 6.25 13.20 6.62
N THR A 163 5.23 13.64 7.35
CA THR A 163 5.33 14.69 8.37
C THR A 163 4.86 14.15 9.71
N THR A 164 5.63 14.37 10.76
CA THR A 164 5.28 14.05 12.15
C THR A 164 5.22 15.34 12.96
N VAL A 165 4.11 15.57 13.64
CA VAL A 165 3.91 16.69 14.55
C VAL A 165 3.90 16.15 15.97
N GLY A 166 4.88 16.57 16.77
CA GLY A 166 4.91 16.32 18.22
C GLY A 166 3.88 17.19 18.92
N THR A 167 3.17 16.60 19.88
CA THR A 167 2.19 17.32 20.71
C THR A 167 2.73 17.65 22.11
N GLU A 168 4.01 17.38 22.35
CA GLU A 168 4.73 17.67 23.61
C GLU A 168 4.80 19.16 23.86
N ALA A 169 5.10 19.54 25.09
CA ALA A 169 5.23 20.96 25.49
C ALA A 169 6.30 21.70 24.65
N ALA A 170 7.40 21.01 24.30
CA ALA A 170 8.33 21.43 23.27
C ALA A 170 7.82 20.95 21.90
N GLY A 171 7.22 21.85 21.13
CA GLY A 171 6.65 21.51 19.81
C GLY A 171 7.71 21.03 18.82
N SER A 172 7.34 20.09 17.96
CA SER A 172 8.21 19.64 16.86
C SER A 172 7.41 19.36 15.59
N VAL A 173 8.00 19.64 14.42
CA VAL A 173 7.48 19.29 13.10
C VAL A 173 8.62 18.68 12.32
N MET A 174 8.63 17.37 12.21
CA MET A 174 9.68 16.62 11.51
C MET A 174 9.12 16.07 10.20
N ASN A 175 9.90 16.21 9.14
CA ASN A 175 9.55 15.75 7.80
C ASN A 175 10.59 14.76 7.30
N LYS A 176 10.16 13.81 6.46
CA LYS A 176 11.02 12.93 5.66
C LYS A 176 10.57 13.06 4.21
N LEU A 177 11.44 13.57 3.35
CA LEU A 177 11.27 13.47 1.91
C LEU A 177 11.93 12.18 1.45
N ILE A 178 11.14 11.26 0.93
CA ILE A 178 11.56 9.93 0.51
C ILE A 178 11.44 9.87 -1.00
N TYR A 179 12.50 9.46 -1.66
CA TYR A 179 12.56 9.19 -3.09
C TYR A 179 12.84 7.71 -3.32
N GLU A 180 11.92 7.02 -3.99
CA GLU A 180 12.03 5.61 -4.32
C GLU A 180 12.13 5.41 -5.83
N LYS A 181 13.05 4.55 -6.26
CA LYS A 181 13.28 4.25 -7.67
C LYS A 181 13.54 2.77 -7.89
N ARG A 182 12.72 2.13 -8.74
CA ARG A 182 12.92 0.74 -9.17
C ARG A 182 14.08 0.62 -10.14
N PHE A 183 14.80 -0.50 -10.01
CA PHE A 183 15.81 -0.97 -10.95
C PHE A 183 15.50 -2.41 -11.34
N GLY A 184 15.01 -2.59 -12.56
CA GLY A 184 14.49 -3.89 -13.00
C GLY A 184 13.23 -4.33 -12.21
N SER A 185 12.95 -5.62 -12.24
CA SER A 185 11.69 -6.17 -11.74
C SER A 185 11.55 -6.17 -10.21
N GLN A 186 12.65 -6.31 -9.49
CA GLN A 186 12.60 -6.72 -8.06
C GLN A 186 13.47 -5.86 -7.14
N THR A 187 14.11 -4.83 -7.64
CA THR A 187 15.06 -4.02 -6.84
C THR A 187 14.62 -2.56 -6.83
N GLN A 188 14.78 -1.90 -5.69
CA GLN A 188 14.51 -0.48 -5.50
C GLN A 188 15.65 0.14 -4.71
N ILE A 189 16.02 1.37 -5.06
CA ILE A 189 16.83 2.25 -4.23
C ILE A 189 15.91 3.28 -3.60
N GLU A 190 16.17 3.57 -2.34
CA GLU A 190 15.50 4.61 -1.57
C GLU A 190 16.52 5.63 -1.08
N ILE A 191 16.12 6.90 -1.08
CA ILE A 191 16.87 8.00 -0.47
C ILE A 191 15.91 8.78 0.42
N VAL A 192 16.25 8.88 1.71
CA VAL A 192 15.46 9.63 2.70
C VAL A 192 16.22 10.86 3.15
N VAL A 193 15.59 12.02 3.02
CA VAL A 193 16.11 13.31 3.48
C VAL A 193 15.23 13.83 4.61
N PRO A 194 15.61 13.65 5.88
CA PRO A 194 14.88 14.23 7.00
C PRO A 194 15.19 15.72 7.15
N PHE A 195 14.18 16.49 7.52
CA PHE A 195 14.31 17.91 7.87
C PHE A 195 13.17 18.33 8.79
N GLY A 196 13.38 19.36 9.57
CA GLY A 196 12.30 19.78 10.46
C GLY A 196 12.59 21.02 11.26
N TRP A 197 11.68 21.24 12.20
CA TRP A 197 11.75 22.33 13.16
C TRP A 197 11.33 21.78 14.53
N GLN A 198 12.08 22.15 15.57
CA GLN A 198 11.76 21.81 16.94
C GLN A 198 12.05 22.97 17.88
N GLN A 199 11.36 22.99 19.01
CA GLN A 199 11.62 23.96 20.06
C GLN A 199 12.82 23.52 20.87
N ILE A 200 13.80 24.40 20.97
CA ILE A 200 15.00 24.22 21.80
C ILE A 200 15.01 25.24 22.93
N SER A 201 15.69 24.93 24.03
CA SER A 201 15.89 25.91 25.11
C SER A 201 16.83 27.01 24.62
N GLY A 202 16.34 28.25 24.56
CA GLY A 202 17.12 29.39 24.09
C GLY A 202 18.38 29.60 24.96
N GLU A 203 19.50 29.95 24.30
CA GLU A 203 20.80 30.20 24.97
C GLU A 203 20.73 31.25 26.10
N SER A 204 19.73 32.10 26.10
CA SER A 204 19.59 33.21 27.06
C SER A 204 18.64 32.93 28.23
N GLY A 205 18.06 31.71 28.35
CA GLY A 205 17.09 31.41 29.42
C GLY A 205 15.78 32.21 29.31
N THR A 206 15.49 32.85 28.17
CA THR A 206 14.36 33.77 27.96
C THR A 206 13.20 33.17 27.19
N GLY A 207 13.16 31.85 27.03
CA GLY A 207 12.06 31.14 26.35
C GLY A 207 12.52 30.07 25.41
N GLU A 208 11.54 29.34 24.85
CA GLU A 208 11.73 28.36 23.81
C GLU A 208 11.90 29.05 22.45
N GLU A 209 12.94 28.70 21.69
CA GLU A 209 13.16 29.18 20.34
C GLU A 209 12.98 28.01 19.35
N TRP A 210 12.51 28.30 18.12
CA TRP A 210 12.41 27.30 17.07
C TRP A 210 13.73 27.22 16.32
N ALA A 211 14.36 26.05 16.33
CA ALA A 211 15.48 25.69 15.47
C ALA A 211 15.00 24.85 14.28
N GLY A 212 15.61 25.04 13.14
CA GLY A 212 15.34 24.24 11.93
C GLY A 212 16.63 23.59 11.43
N GLY A 213 16.55 22.32 11.01
CA GLY A 213 17.74 21.58 10.58
C GLY A 213 17.44 20.45 9.61
N LEU A 214 18.53 19.91 9.03
CA LEU A 214 18.52 18.66 8.28
C LEU A 214 18.90 17.52 9.22
N GLY A 215 18.20 16.39 9.09
CA GLY A 215 18.52 15.17 9.82
C GLY A 215 19.54 14.29 9.10
N ASP A 216 19.70 13.09 9.61
CA ASP A 216 20.59 12.09 9.05
C ASP A 216 20.03 11.51 7.77
N LEU A 217 20.77 11.62 6.68
CA LEU A 217 20.41 11.08 5.36
C LEU A 217 20.38 9.54 5.43
N ALA A 218 19.32 8.90 4.91
CA ALA A 218 19.31 7.47 4.77
C ALA A 218 19.31 7.02 3.30
N ILE A 219 19.97 5.89 3.04
CA ILE A 219 20.02 5.24 1.74
C ILE A 219 19.67 3.78 1.92
N GLY A 220 18.59 3.34 1.26
CA GLY A 220 18.06 2.00 1.30
C GLY A 220 18.20 1.26 -0.02
N LEU A 221 18.41 -0.06 0.06
CA LEU A 221 18.33 -0.99 -1.06
C LEU A 221 17.33 -2.09 -0.71
N LYS A 222 16.20 -2.11 -1.40
CA LYS A 222 15.15 -3.13 -1.26
C LYS A 222 15.28 -4.17 -2.36
N ARG A 223 15.10 -5.43 -2.02
CA ARG A 223 15.04 -6.56 -2.95
C ARG A 223 13.84 -7.44 -2.65
N VAL A 224 12.96 -7.63 -3.63
CA VAL A 224 11.89 -8.63 -3.54
C VAL A 224 12.52 -10.01 -3.56
N LEU A 225 12.25 -10.80 -2.53
CA LEU A 225 12.73 -12.17 -2.36
C LEU A 225 11.74 -13.20 -2.88
N PHE A 226 10.46 -12.90 -2.74
CA PHE A 226 9.38 -13.81 -3.08
C PHE A 226 8.10 -13.03 -3.40
N HIS A 227 7.38 -13.45 -4.42
CA HIS A 227 5.98 -13.05 -4.63
C HIS A 227 5.21 -14.18 -5.30
N ASN A 228 3.95 -14.35 -4.91
CA ASN A 228 3.04 -15.31 -5.51
C ASN A 228 1.61 -14.82 -5.33
N LEU A 229 0.94 -14.52 -6.45
CA LEU A 229 -0.40 -13.93 -6.43
C LEU A 229 -1.47 -14.92 -5.97
N ASP A 230 -1.35 -16.23 -6.29
CA ASP A 230 -2.31 -17.24 -5.85
C ASP A 230 -2.28 -17.40 -4.32
N MET A 231 -1.12 -17.22 -3.71
CA MET A 231 -0.96 -17.18 -2.25
C MET A 231 -1.31 -15.81 -1.67
N GLY A 232 -1.38 -14.77 -2.50
CA GLY A 232 -1.55 -13.38 -2.09
C GLY A 232 -0.38 -12.82 -1.31
N THR A 233 0.84 -13.34 -1.48
CA THR A 233 1.99 -13.02 -0.62
C THR A 233 3.14 -12.40 -1.41
N ILE A 234 3.71 -11.33 -0.87
CA ILE A 234 4.98 -10.73 -1.30
C ILE A 234 5.89 -10.57 -0.08
N ALA A 235 7.19 -10.80 -0.27
CA ALA A 235 8.19 -10.59 0.77
C ALA A 235 9.46 -9.94 0.19
N SER A 236 10.03 -8.99 0.92
CA SER A 236 11.23 -8.27 0.51
C SER A 236 12.21 -8.13 1.67
N PHE A 237 13.47 -7.98 1.32
CA PHE A 237 14.53 -7.58 2.23
C PHE A 237 15.01 -6.18 1.86
N THR A 238 15.21 -5.35 2.87
CA THR A 238 15.78 -4.01 2.72
C THR A 238 17.01 -3.89 3.62
N PHE A 239 18.04 -3.25 3.10
CA PHE A 239 19.19 -2.82 3.88
C PHE A 239 19.27 -1.30 3.75
N GLU A 240 19.07 -0.62 4.87
CA GLU A 240 19.16 0.84 4.95
C GLU A 240 20.42 1.24 5.73
N THR A 241 21.05 2.32 5.31
CA THR A 241 22.17 2.96 5.99
C THR A 241 21.81 4.40 6.28
N ILE A 242 21.78 4.77 7.55
CA ILE A 242 21.54 6.12 8.03
C ILE A 242 22.90 6.75 8.32
N LEU A 243 23.22 7.84 7.64
CA LEU A 243 24.51 8.51 7.66
C LEU A 243 24.48 9.73 8.60
N PRO A 244 25.50 9.98 9.43
CA PRO A 244 25.53 11.08 10.39
C PRO A 244 25.77 12.42 9.69
N THR A 245 24.76 12.89 8.95
CA THR A 245 24.81 14.13 8.17
C THR A 245 23.99 15.26 8.80
N GLY A 246 23.18 14.97 9.79
CA GLY A 246 22.37 15.94 10.53
C GLY A 246 23.19 16.68 11.57
N ASP A 247 22.62 17.75 12.10
CA ASP A 247 23.26 18.52 13.17
C ASP A 247 23.00 17.87 14.53
N GLU A 248 24.05 17.25 15.07
CA GLU A 248 24.01 16.60 16.39
C GLU A 248 23.79 17.62 17.53
N SER A 249 24.34 18.85 17.39
CA SER A 249 24.26 19.87 18.45
C SER A 249 22.83 20.38 18.68
N GLU A 250 21.97 20.25 17.68
CA GLU A 250 20.55 20.66 17.71
C GLU A 250 19.57 19.47 17.66
N ASP A 251 20.04 18.26 17.97
CA ASP A 251 19.26 17.00 17.96
C ASP A 251 18.63 16.64 16.60
N PHE A 252 19.18 17.11 15.49
CA PHE A 252 18.77 16.70 14.15
C PHE A 252 19.55 15.49 13.61
N GLY A 253 20.74 15.21 14.14
CA GLY A 253 21.58 14.07 13.80
C GLY A 253 21.96 13.24 15.01
N LYS A 254 22.37 11.99 14.76
CA LYS A 254 22.85 11.04 15.78
C LYS A 254 24.36 11.10 16.00
N GLY A 255 25.12 11.64 15.04
CA GLY A 255 26.57 11.70 15.11
C GLY A 255 27.28 10.38 14.76
N TYR A 256 26.55 9.29 14.53
CA TYR A 256 27.07 7.98 14.13
C TYR A 256 26.20 7.34 13.04
N THR A 257 26.79 6.38 12.31
CA THR A 257 26.06 5.62 11.28
C THR A 257 25.22 4.52 11.93
N ILE A 258 23.99 4.31 11.39
CA ILE A 258 23.14 3.19 11.79
C ILE A 258 22.91 2.31 10.56
N PHE A 259 23.00 0.98 10.73
CA PHE A 259 22.58 0.00 9.73
C PHE A 259 21.25 -0.60 10.14
N GLU A 260 20.28 -0.55 9.22
CA GLU A 260 18.94 -1.08 9.45
C GLU A 260 18.59 -2.16 8.41
N PRO A 261 19.00 -3.42 8.61
CA PRO A 261 18.49 -4.55 7.84
C PRO A 261 17.10 -4.96 8.33
N PHE A 262 16.12 -5.08 7.41
CA PHE A 262 14.78 -5.54 7.75
C PHE A 262 14.12 -6.37 6.65
N LEU A 263 13.15 -7.17 7.05
CA LEU A 263 12.24 -7.92 6.20
C LEU A 263 10.86 -7.28 6.21
N THR A 264 10.23 -7.22 5.04
CA THR A 264 8.84 -6.82 4.88
C THR A 264 8.05 -7.94 4.22
N LEU A 265 6.80 -8.09 4.65
CA LEU A 265 5.83 -9.03 4.09
C LEU A 265 4.52 -8.30 3.85
N GLY A 266 3.95 -8.47 2.66
CA GLY A 266 2.60 -8.05 2.31
C GLY A 266 1.74 -9.28 2.05
N GLN A 267 0.53 -9.32 2.62
CA GLN A 267 -0.43 -10.39 2.45
C GLN A 267 -1.79 -9.84 2.06
N LEU A 268 -2.25 -10.25 0.88
CA LEU A 268 -3.62 -10.02 0.44
C LEU A 268 -4.56 -10.95 1.18
N LEU A 269 -5.68 -10.42 1.64
CA LEU A 269 -6.73 -11.16 2.33
C LEU A 269 -8.06 -11.01 1.57
N PRO A 270 -9.03 -11.89 1.81
CA PRO A 270 -10.37 -11.75 1.23
C PRO A 270 -11.02 -10.41 1.56
N LEU A 271 -11.93 -9.95 0.67
CA LEU A 271 -12.72 -8.71 0.84
C LEU A 271 -11.86 -7.44 0.86
N ASP A 272 -10.78 -7.40 0.07
CA ASP A 272 -9.85 -6.28 -0.05
C ASP A 272 -9.19 -5.87 1.29
N ALA A 273 -9.12 -6.82 2.23
CA ALA A 273 -8.33 -6.66 3.43
C ALA A 273 -6.87 -7.04 3.16
N PHE A 274 -5.96 -6.53 3.98
CA PHE A 274 -4.53 -6.81 3.86
C PHE A 274 -3.81 -6.75 5.20
N VAL A 275 -2.64 -7.39 5.22
CA VAL A 275 -1.68 -7.32 6.32
C VAL A 275 -0.33 -6.91 5.74
N GLN A 276 0.38 -6.00 6.41
CA GLN A 276 1.79 -5.73 6.16
C GLN A 276 2.56 -5.96 7.46
N ILE A 277 3.73 -6.58 7.37
CA ILE A 277 4.59 -6.87 8.50
C ILE A 277 6.00 -6.39 8.16
N GLN A 278 6.64 -5.73 9.10
CA GLN A 278 8.06 -5.37 9.03
C GLN A 278 8.76 -5.87 10.29
N THR A 279 9.91 -6.48 10.13
CA THR A 279 10.77 -6.86 11.26
C THR A 279 12.23 -6.69 10.89
N GLY A 280 13.02 -6.15 11.78
CA GLY A 280 14.42 -5.86 11.54
C GLY A 280 15.15 -5.45 12.80
N VAL A 281 16.34 -4.92 12.61
CA VAL A 281 17.19 -4.42 13.69
C VAL A 281 17.83 -3.10 13.28
N GLU A 282 18.00 -2.19 14.23
CA GLU A 282 18.85 -1.01 14.13
C GLU A 282 20.17 -1.30 14.82
N LEU A 283 21.29 -1.09 14.10
CA LEU A 283 22.63 -1.41 14.54
C LEU A 283 23.51 -0.16 14.44
N PRO A 284 23.63 0.65 15.50
CA PRO A 284 24.52 1.80 15.52
C PRO A 284 25.98 1.36 15.46
N THR A 285 26.84 2.14 14.79
CA THR A 285 28.29 1.91 14.75
C THR A 285 28.98 2.33 16.04
N ASP A 286 28.36 3.19 16.81
CA ASP A 286 28.82 3.62 18.13
C ASP A 286 27.82 3.14 19.19
N THR A 287 28.16 2.01 19.83
CA THR A 287 27.32 1.40 20.87
C THR A 287 27.44 2.08 22.24
N ASP A 288 28.36 3.02 22.42
CA ASP A 288 28.42 3.84 23.64
C ASP A 288 27.40 4.99 23.59
N GLN A 289 26.93 5.36 22.41
CA GLN A 289 25.95 6.45 22.19
C GLN A 289 24.59 5.94 21.71
N GLY A 290 24.53 4.79 21.04
CA GLY A 290 23.30 4.17 20.53
C GLY A 290 23.20 2.70 20.91
N GLU A 291 21.99 2.22 21.11
CA GLU A 291 21.73 0.82 21.46
C GLU A 291 21.25 0.02 20.24
N ASN A 292 21.62 -1.28 20.20
CA ASN A 292 21.04 -2.19 19.21
C ASN A 292 19.55 -2.38 19.51
N GLU A 293 18.70 -2.11 18.53
CA GLU A 293 17.24 -2.20 18.68
C GLU A 293 16.60 -3.18 17.72
N GLY A 294 15.68 -4.01 18.19
CA GLY A 294 14.84 -4.87 17.38
C GLY A 294 13.51 -4.18 17.07
N LEU A 295 13.09 -4.23 15.80
CA LEU A 295 11.83 -3.66 15.32
C LEU A 295 10.84 -4.75 14.97
N PHE A 296 9.57 -4.53 15.30
CA PHE A 296 8.46 -5.35 14.84
C PHE A 296 7.23 -4.47 14.62
N ARG A 297 6.74 -4.40 13.38
CA ARG A 297 5.61 -3.56 12.98
C ARG A 297 4.60 -4.39 12.22
N VAL A 298 3.32 -4.16 12.48
CA VAL A 298 2.19 -4.84 11.80
C VAL A 298 1.14 -3.81 11.45
N ALA A 299 0.74 -3.76 10.18
CA ALA A 299 -0.38 -2.98 9.71
C ALA A 299 -1.50 -3.91 9.25
N LEU A 300 -2.71 -3.63 9.68
CA LEU A 300 -3.95 -4.32 9.29
C LEU A 300 -4.88 -3.30 8.65
N GLY A 301 -5.29 -3.54 7.42
CA GLY A 301 -6.14 -2.61 6.70
C GLY A 301 -7.16 -3.29 5.81
N LYS A 302 -8.07 -2.47 5.32
CA LYS A 302 -9.05 -2.85 4.32
C LYS A 302 -9.31 -1.69 3.38
N THR A 303 -9.30 -1.94 2.07
CA THR A 303 -9.61 -0.94 1.05
C THR A 303 -11.08 -0.95 0.73
N PHE A 304 -11.68 0.25 0.65
CA PHE A 304 -13.02 0.51 0.17
C PHE A 304 -12.92 1.44 -1.03
N THR A 305 -13.68 1.16 -2.07
CA THR A 305 -13.79 2.03 -3.22
C THR A 305 -15.09 2.85 -3.14
N THR A 306 -15.01 4.15 -3.47
CA THR A 306 -16.16 5.06 -3.45
C THR A 306 -16.75 5.22 -4.84
N GLY A 307 -18.06 5.35 -4.96
CA GLY A 307 -18.72 5.57 -6.25
C GLY A 307 -18.82 4.35 -7.14
N GLY A 308 -18.83 3.16 -6.57
CA GLY A 308 -18.78 1.87 -7.25
C GLY A 308 -17.40 1.23 -7.08
N GLU A 309 -17.19 0.04 -7.65
CA GLU A 309 -15.96 -0.74 -7.55
C GLU A 309 -14.69 0.00 -8.02
N TRP A 310 -14.87 1.03 -8.82
CA TRP A 310 -13.80 1.69 -9.58
C TRP A 310 -13.50 3.12 -9.13
N GLY A 311 -14.13 3.56 -8.05
CA GLY A 311 -13.95 4.90 -7.51
C GLY A 311 -12.64 5.07 -6.75
N ARG A 312 -12.52 6.24 -6.10
CA ARG A 312 -11.37 6.52 -5.22
C ARG A 312 -11.31 5.54 -4.07
N ALA A 313 -10.13 5.05 -3.77
CA ALA A 313 -9.91 4.14 -2.66
C ALA A 313 -9.79 4.91 -1.33
N ILE A 314 -10.37 4.33 -0.28
CA ILE A 314 -10.19 4.75 1.11
C ILE A 314 -9.85 3.49 1.90
N SER A 315 -8.74 3.52 2.62
CA SER A 315 -8.28 2.38 3.40
C SER A 315 -8.06 2.78 4.86
N PRO A 316 -9.01 2.50 5.76
CA PRO A 316 -8.72 2.52 7.19
C PRO A 316 -7.72 1.43 7.54
N ILE A 317 -6.72 1.80 8.35
CA ILE A 317 -5.61 0.95 8.74
C ILE A 317 -5.37 1.13 10.24
N VAL A 318 -4.89 0.09 10.89
CA VAL A 318 -4.36 0.15 12.26
C VAL A 318 -2.98 -0.46 12.25
N GLU A 319 -1.99 0.29 12.71
CA GLU A 319 -0.63 -0.21 12.90
C GLU A 319 -0.34 -0.49 14.38
N PHE A 320 0.44 -1.54 14.61
CA PHE A 320 1.08 -1.85 15.89
C PHE A 320 2.59 -1.75 15.66
N LEU A 321 3.23 -0.86 16.40
CA LEU A 321 4.64 -0.54 16.24
C LEU A 321 5.37 -0.95 17.52
N GLY A 322 6.24 -1.95 17.40
CA GLY A 322 7.04 -2.48 18.52
C GLY A 322 8.51 -2.21 18.29
N ALA A 323 9.19 -1.82 19.37
CA ALA A 323 10.63 -1.64 19.41
C ALA A 323 11.19 -2.18 20.73
N LYS A 324 12.41 -2.73 20.71
CA LYS A 324 13.05 -3.26 21.91
C LYS A 324 14.57 -3.22 21.77
N GLU A 325 15.24 -2.65 22.77
CA GLU A 325 16.69 -2.79 22.96
C GLU A 325 17.09 -4.27 23.08
N LEU A 326 18.05 -4.72 22.29
CA LEU A 326 18.45 -6.13 22.25
C LEU A 326 19.24 -6.57 23.49
N GLU A 327 19.96 -5.67 24.14
CA GLU A 327 20.84 -5.98 25.26
C GLU A 327 20.17 -5.71 26.63
N GLY A 328 18.88 -5.49 26.65
CA GLY A 328 18.12 -5.23 27.87
C GLY A 328 16.76 -4.62 27.56
N GLY A 329 16.26 -3.76 28.41
CA GLY A 329 15.04 -2.99 28.17
C GLY A 329 13.74 -3.77 28.08
N THR A 330 12.65 -3.05 28.20
CA THR A 330 11.27 -3.52 27.95
C THR A 330 10.88 -3.20 26.52
N ALA A 331 10.06 -4.07 25.93
CA ALA A 331 9.51 -3.77 24.60
C ALA A 331 8.54 -2.58 24.70
N VAL A 332 8.77 -1.61 23.84
CA VAL A 332 7.93 -0.42 23.70
C VAL A 332 6.94 -0.66 22.56
N TRP A 333 5.66 -0.38 22.81
CA TRP A 333 4.59 -0.57 21.83
C TRP A 333 3.76 0.70 21.66
N ASP A 334 3.44 0.97 20.41
CA ASP A 334 2.49 2.01 20.02
C ASP A 334 1.37 1.42 19.16
N ILE A 335 0.23 2.10 19.13
CA ILE A 335 -0.85 1.85 18.20
C ILE A 335 -1.08 3.12 17.36
N MET A 336 -1.33 2.93 16.08
CA MET A 336 -1.57 4.03 15.15
C MET A 336 -2.75 3.74 14.24
N PRO A 337 -3.97 4.19 14.61
CA PRO A 337 -5.08 4.26 13.67
C PRO A 337 -4.80 5.33 12.63
N GLU A 338 -5.05 4.99 11.37
CA GLU A 338 -4.81 5.87 10.22
C GLU A 338 -5.81 5.64 9.11
N VAL A 339 -5.90 6.58 8.18
CA VAL A 339 -6.73 6.48 6.98
C VAL A 339 -5.92 6.92 5.78
N HIS A 340 -5.71 5.99 4.87
CA HIS A 340 -5.10 6.23 3.57
C HIS A 340 -6.21 6.46 2.52
N PHE A 341 -6.03 7.42 1.61
CA PHE A 341 -7.00 7.72 0.58
C PHE A 341 -6.37 8.32 -0.68
N THR A 342 -6.98 8.02 -1.83
CA THR A 342 -6.55 8.56 -3.11
C THR A 342 -7.12 9.95 -3.35
N LEU A 343 -6.30 10.87 -3.87
CA LEU A 343 -6.67 12.27 -4.10
C LEU A 343 -7.08 12.55 -5.54
N ASN A 344 -6.41 11.91 -6.51
CA ASN A 344 -6.67 12.12 -7.93
C ASN A 344 -7.41 10.95 -8.57
N GLN A 345 -7.84 11.14 -9.80
CA GLN A 345 -8.64 10.16 -10.54
C GLN A 345 -7.79 8.96 -11.01
N ARG A 346 -6.53 9.15 -11.31
CA ARG A 346 -5.58 8.09 -11.67
C ARG A 346 -5.10 7.26 -10.48
N GLN A 347 -5.37 7.72 -9.25
CA GLN A 347 -4.95 7.07 -8.00
C GLN A 347 -3.43 7.08 -7.75
N HIS A 348 -2.72 8.00 -8.39
CA HIS A 348 -1.27 8.19 -8.25
C HIS A 348 -0.88 9.26 -7.23
N ILE A 349 -1.84 10.07 -6.77
CA ILE A 349 -1.64 11.01 -5.68
C ILE A 349 -2.49 10.55 -4.50
N MET A 350 -1.82 10.21 -3.41
CA MET A 350 -2.43 9.63 -2.24
C MET A 350 -2.02 10.38 -0.98
N ALA A 351 -2.86 10.33 0.02
CA ALA A 351 -2.56 10.86 1.33
C ALA A 351 -2.91 9.86 2.41
N ASN A 352 -2.22 9.96 3.54
CA ASN A 352 -2.53 9.21 4.74
C ASN A 352 -2.45 10.14 5.94
N VAL A 353 -3.33 9.94 6.91
CA VAL A 353 -3.34 10.69 8.18
C VAL A 353 -3.61 9.72 9.33
N GLY A 354 -2.81 9.83 10.38
CA GLY A 354 -2.94 8.97 11.55
C GLY A 354 -2.49 9.66 12.83
N VAL A 355 -2.79 9.01 13.94
CA VAL A 355 -2.32 9.43 15.26
C VAL A 355 -1.66 8.24 15.94
N ARG A 356 -0.38 8.40 16.28
CA ARG A 356 0.41 7.40 17.01
C ARG A 356 0.23 7.61 18.51
N PHE A 357 -0.25 6.59 19.21
CA PHE A 357 -0.47 6.59 20.65
C PHE A 357 0.48 5.60 21.34
N PRO A 358 1.21 5.99 22.40
CA PRO A 358 1.98 5.06 23.21
C PRO A 358 1.05 4.10 23.98
N LEU A 359 1.29 2.78 23.85
CA LEU A 359 0.58 1.73 24.62
C LEU A 359 1.32 1.36 25.88
N THR A 360 2.64 1.26 25.81
CA THR A 360 3.52 0.95 26.93
C THR A 360 4.47 2.11 27.19
N GLU A 361 5.13 2.15 28.35
CA GLU A 361 6.10 3.20 28.73
C GLU A 361 5.55 4.61 28.41
N ARG A 362 4.36 4.91 28.93
CA ARG A 362 3.60 6.13 28.57
C ARG A 362 4.14 7.41 29.20
N GLU A 363 4.91 7.29 30.29
CA GLU A 363 5.46 8.44 30.98
C GLU A 363 6.47 9.16 30.07
N GLY A 364 6.24 10.44 29.81
CA GLY A 364 7.07 11.25 28.91
C GLY A 364 6.90 10.96 27.42
N ARG A 365 5.87 10.19 27.02
CA ARG A 365 5.55 9.88 25.63
C ARG A 365 4.17 10.38 25.27
N GLU A 366 4.12 11.42 24.48
CA GLU A 366 2.88 12.04 24.03
C GLU A 366 2.41 11.47 22.68
N PRO A 367 1.11 11.54 22.35
CA PRO A 367 0.63 11.21 21.03
C PRO A 367 1.30 12.07 19.94
N LYS A 368 1.53 11.47 18.74
CA LYS A 368 2.07 12.18 17.58
C LYS A 368 1.08 12.14 16.44
N ILE A 369 0.85 13.29 15.80
CA ILE A 369 0.03 13.37 14.59
C ILE A 369 0.95 13.17 13.39
N MET A 370 0.56 12.28 12.50
CA MET A 370 1.36 11.94 11.32
C MET A 370 0.56 12.10 10.03
N PHE A 371 1.24 12.59 9.00
CA PHE A 371 0.70 12.77 7.65
C PHE A 371 1.66 12.18 6.64
N LEU A 372 1.08 11.79 5.51
CA LEU A 372 1.85 11.38 4.35
C LEU A 372 1.16 11.94 3.11
N LEU A 373 1.95 12.46 2.19
CA LEU A 373 1.56 12.76 0.82
C LEU A 373 2.49 11.97 -0.09
N LEU A 374 1.88 11.14 -0.94
CA LEU A 374 2.58 10.28 -1.86
C LEU A 374 2.20 10.63 -3.29
N TRP A 375 3.18 10.58 -4.16
CA TRP A 375 3.01 10.70 -5.59
C TRP A 375 3.84 9.65 -6.31
N ASP A 376 3.17 8.75 -7.03
CA ASP A 376 3.80 7.79 -7.92
C ASP A 376 3.66 8.21 -9.39
N TRP A 377 4.51 7.68 -10.27
CA TRP A 377 4.51 7.99 -11.71
C TRP A 377 4.68 6.75 -12.57
N PHE A 378 3.97 5.70 -12.27
CA PHE A 378 4.07 4.43 -12.97
C PHE A 378 3.72 4.50 -14.45
N ASP A 379 2.76 5.33 -14.84
CA ASP A 379 2.20 5.39 -16.18
C ASP A 379 3.04 6.17 -17.19
N GLY A 380 4.13 6.80 -16.76
CA GLY A 380 4.91 7.62 -17.67
C GLY A 380 6.12 8.28 -17.03
N GLY A 381 6.67 9.28 -17.68
CA GLY A 381 7.71 10.12 -17.11
C GLY A 381 7.17 10.99 -15.97
N PHE A 382 8.08 11.55 -15.20
CA PHE A 382 7.78 12.37 -14.00
C PHE A 382 6.71 13.47 -14.19
N PHE A 383 6.54 13.96 -15.41
CA PHE A 383 5.52 14.95 -15.75
C PHE A 383 4.41 14.42 -16.66
N GLU A 384 4.41 13.14 -17.03
CA GLU A 384 3.49 12.56 -18.00
C GLU A 384 2.46 11.61 -17.38
N GLY A 385 2.69 11.14 -16.17
CA GLY A 385 1.86 10.15 -15.48
C GLY A 385 0.72 10.71 -14.61
N TRP A 386 0.35 11.96 -14.79
CA TRP A 386 -0.66 12.66 -13.94
C TRP A 386 -2.09 12.39 -14.27
#